data_a3783e3f3071e4c41fb3b8054b8d8381
#
_entry.id   a3783e3f3071e4c41fb3b8054b8d8381
#
_cell.length_a   1.000
_cell.length_b   1.000
_cell.length_c   1.000
_cell.angle_alpha   90.00
_cell.angle_beta   90.00
_cell.angle_gamma   90.00
#
_symmetry.space_group_name_H-M   'P 1'
#
loop_
_entity.id
_entity.type
_entity.pdbx_description
1 polymer ?
#
loop_
_entity_poly.entity_id
_entity_poly.type
_entity_poly.pdbx_seq_one_letter_code
_entity_poly.pdbx_strand_id
1 'polypeptide(L)'
;MRVHFFQPPPAQRAGGLDAAIRSLRGALEQVGIPVDDEFPDDDGGQHVVHFHGLWQPAHARVARACAARKIPFVVSPHGMLEPWAWRHKWWKKWPYFQMVEARYLRAANVILATCDAEARRIREKLPGSVVEVVPLGLTSDARPNHDAARAALGWASGERVLLFLSRLHEKKGLDLLLRALVETRWSAQTRLVIVGGGEPRYVKKLQSLAESGKSRLPRIEWTGEIWGEKRWPYFQGADLFCLPSHSENFGLAVLEACQVGTPALTTRATPWGEWLADGRGYVCDATVDSIQESLARFLSEPIAAAGQREKLAEWTRAEFSWGTLAPRYAEVYRAAIQPR
;
A
#
# COMPACT_ATOMS: atom_id res chain seq x y z
N MET A 1 2.48 27.76 9.28
CA MET A 1 2.38 27.04 8.00
C MET A 1 1.09 26.24 7.98
N ARG A 2 0.34 26.32 6.88
CA ARG A 2 -0.93 25.59 6.65
C ARG A 2 -0.81 24.79 5.36
N VAL A 3 -1.34 23.58 5.33
CA VAL A 3 -1.28 22.70 4.15
C VAL A 3 -2.68 22.55 3.55
N HIS A 4 -2.77 22.58 2.23
CA HIS A 4 -4.04 22.47 1.50
C HIS A 4 -4.02 21.20 0.64
N PHE A 5 -4.90 20.24 0.95
CA PHE A 5 -4.96 18.96 0.24
C PHE A 5 -5.87 19.05 -0.97
N PHE A 6 -5.31 18.73 -2.14
CA PHE A 6 -6.06 18.55 -3.38
C PHE A 6 -5.98 17.07 -3.79
N GLN A 7 -7.12 16.43 -3.88
CA GLN A 7 -7.24 15.01 -4.12
C GLN A 7 -8.34 14.70 -5.14
N PRO A 8 -8.27 13.52 -5.83
CA PRO A 8 -9.33 13.11 -6.73
C PRO A 8 -10.69 13.07 -6.03
N PRO A 9 -11.81 13.21 -6.76
CA PRO A 9 -13.14 13.01 -6.20
C PRO A 9 -13.27 11.65 -5.50
N PRO A 10 -14.09 11.51 -4.43
CA PRO A 10 -14.22 10.28 -3.65
C PRO A 10 -14.46 9.02 -4.50
N ALA A 11 -15.27 9.13 -5.54
CA ALA A 11 -15.56 8.01 -6.46
C ALA A 11 -14.34 7.49 -7.25
N GLN A 12 -13.26 8.26 -7.32
CA GLN A 12 -12.01 7.89 -8.02
C GLN A 12 -10.90 7.45 -7.06
N ARG A 13 -11.13 7.53 -5.75
CA ARG A 13 -10.14 7.12 -4.74
C ARG A 13 -10.23 5.62 -4.50
N ALA A 14 -9.12 4.94 -4.59
CA ALA A 14 -9.04 3.57 -4.07
C ALA A 14 -9.09 3.62 -2.54
N GLY A 15 -9.89 2.76 -1.89
CA GLY A 15 -10.17 2.82 -0.45
C GLY A 15 -8.92 2.89 0.45
N GLY A 16 -7.84 2.19 0.09
CA GLY A 16 -6.58 2.26 0.85
C GLY A 16 -5.91 3.65 0.79
N LEU A 17 -5.92 4.30 -0.37
CA LEU A 17 -5.35 5.64 -0.53
C LEU A 17 -6.13 6.69 0.27
N ASP A 18 -7.45 6.60 0.24
CA ASP A 18 -8.29 7.52 1.00
C ASP A 18 -8.07 7.40 2.52
N ALA A 19 -7.92 6.17 3.02
CA ALA A 19 -7.56 5.93 4.42
C ALA A 19 -6.19 6.52 4.78
N ALA A 20 -5.19 6.36 3.90
CA ALA A 20 -3.85 6.91 4.12
C ALA A 20 -3.84 8.44 4.13
N ILE A 21 -4.57 9.10 3.23
CA ILE A 21 -4.66 10.56 3.18
C ILE A 21 -5.37 11.11 4.43
N ARG A 22 -6.46 10.47 4.87
CA ARG A 22 -7.13 10.87 6.14
C ARG A 22 -6.22 10.69 7.35
N SER A 23 -5.46 9.61 7.39
CA SER A 23 -4.52 9.34 8.46
C SER A 23 -3.36 10.35 8.48
N LEU A 24 -2.83 10.73 7.31
CA LEU A 24 -1.84 11.78 7.19
C LEU A 24 -2.38 13.14 7.68
N ARG A 25 -3.61 13.50 7.29
CA ARG A 25 -4.25 14.74 7.78
C ARG A 25 -4.27 14.78 9.31
N GLY A 26 -4.82 13.76 9.96
CA GLY A 26 -4.88 13.70 11.42
C GLY A 26 -3.50 13.77 12.08
N ALA A 27 -2.49 13.15 11.47
CA ALA A 27 -1.13 13.18 11.98
C ALA A 27 -0.48 14.57 11.85
N LEU A 28 -0.72 15.29 10.77
CA LEU A 28 -0.24 16.67 10.59
C LEU A 28 -0.90 17.63 11.58
N GLU A 29 -2.20 17.50 11.80
CA GLU A 29 -2.95 18.28 12.78
C GLU A 29 -2.44 18.05 14.20
N GLN A 30 -2.09 16.81 14.56
CA GLN A 30 -1.49 16.47 15.86
C GLN A 30 -0.12 17.12 16.09
N VAL A 31 0.65 17.38 15.03
CA VAL A 31 1.94 18.09 15.13
C VAL A 31 1.79 19.60 14.88
N GLY A 32 0.57 20.13 14.94
CA GLY A 32 0.27 21.56 14.85
C GLY A 32 0.29 22.15 13.45
N ILE A 33 0.10 21.33 12.41
CA ILE A 33 -0.01 21.77 11.03
C ILE A 33 -1.48 21.62 10.57
N PRO A 34 -2.25 22.73 10.49
CA PRO A 34 -3.61 22.70 9.99
C PRO A 34 -3.68 22.23 8.53
N VAL A 35 -4.72 21.44 8.21
CA VAL A 35 -4.93 20.90 6.86
C VAL A 35 -6.32 21.25 6.36
N ASP A 36 -6.40 21.97 5.24
CA ASP A 36 -7.63 22.38 4.57
C ASP A 36 -7.81 21.68 3.22
N ASP A 37 -9.03 21.70 2.66
CA ASP A 37 -9.34 21.17 1.33
C ASP A 37 -9.62 22.28 0.31
N GLU A 38 -9.51 23.54 0.72
CA GLU A 38 -9.75 24.72 -0.12
C GLU A 38 -8.45 25.33 -0.62
N PHE A 39 -8.53 26.10 -1.71
CA PHE A 39 -7.38 26.86 -2.21
C PHE A 39 -7.03 27.98 -1.22
N PRO A 40 -5.73 28.25 -0.95
CA PRO A 40 -5.32 29.25 0.01
C PRO A 40 -5.85 30.64 -0.27
N ASP A 41 -6.34 31.31 0.76
CA ASP A 41 -6.63 32.72 0.73
C ASP A 41 -5.34 33.58 0.71
N ASP A 42 -5.47 34.87 0.46
CA ASP A 42 -4.37 35.83 0.51
C ASP A 42 -4.34 36.53 1.89
N ASP A 43 -4.05 35.74 2.91
CA ASP A 43 -4.03 36.18 4.31
C ASP A 43 -2.62 36.52 4.83
N GLY A 44 -1.61 36.53 3.95
CA GLY A 44 -0.21 36.76 4.30
C GLY A 44 0.45 35.58 5.03
N GLY A 45 -0.27 34.46 5.21
CA GLY A 45 0.24 33.24 5.86
C GLY A 45 1.18 32.41 4.97
N GLN A 46 1.87 31.46 5.61
CA GLN A 46 2.66 30.47 4.88
C GLN A 46 1.76 29.29 4.49
N HIS A 47 1.54 29.10 3.20
CA HIS A 47 0.72 28.03 2.65
C HIS A 47 1.53 27.08 1.78
N VAL A 48 1.16 25.79 1.80
CA VAL A 48 1.66 24.74 0.89
C VAL A 48 0.46 23.99 0.34
N VAL A 49 0.39 23.85 -0.97
CA VAL A 49 -0.62 22.98 -1.61
C VAL A 49 -0.04 21.60 -1.82
N HIS A 50 -0.75 20.54 -1.38
CA HIS A 50 -0.34 19.16 -1.59
C HIS A 50 -1.34 18.42 -2.48
N PHE A 51 -0.90 18.07 -3.68
CA PHE A 51 -1.70 17.28 -4.63
C PHE A 51 -1.50 15.78 -4.39
N HIS A 52 -2.60 15.06 -4.20
CA HIS A 52 -2.62 13.61 -4.08
C HIS A 52 -3.14 12.95 -5.36
N GLY A 53 -2.29 12.15 -6.02
CA GLY A 53 -2.61 11.48 -7.27
C GLY A 53 -2.38 12.33 -8.51
N LEU A 54 -2.52 11.70 -9.67
CA LEU A 54 -2.31 12.28 -11.00
C LEU A 54 -3.57 12.16 -11.87
N TRP A 55 -3.47 12.63 -13.11
CA TRP A 55 -4.50 12.52 -14.15
C TRP A 55 -5.77 13.31 -13.85
N GLN A 56 -5.64 14.37 -13.05
CA GLN A 56 -6.72 15.29 -12.70
C GLN A 56 -6.51 16.65 -13.39
N PRO A 57 -7.32 17.04 -14.38
CA PRO A 57 -7.21 18.36 -15.02
C PRO A 57 -7.31 19.53 -14.03
N ALA A 58 -8.05 19.33 -12.93
CA ALA A 58 -8.16 20.31 -11.84
C ALA A 58 -6.80 20.59 -11.19
N HIS A 59 -5.96 19.57 -10.98
CA HIS A 59 -4.62 19.73 -10.39
C HIS A 59 -3.74 20.65 -11.22
N ALA A 60 -3.69 20.48 -12.54
CA ALA A 60 -2.91 21.34 -13.42
C ALA A 60 -3.42 22.78 -13.45
N ARG A 61 -4.73 23.01 -13.24
CA ARG A 61 -5.32 24.34 -13.12
C ARG A 61 -4.92 25.01 -11.82
N VAL A 62 -5.07 24.29 -10.69
CA VAL A 62 -4.69 24.79 -9.36
C VAL A 62 -3.18 25.02 -9.28
N ALA A 63 -2.34 24.15 -9.84
CA ALA A 63 -0.89 24.33 -9.89
C ALA A 63 -0.47 25.60 -10.65
N ARG A 64 -1.19 25.95 -11.73
CA ARG A 64 -0.98 27.25 -12.41
C ARG A 64 -1.33 28.45 -11.53
N ALA A 65 -2.42 28.34 -10.75
CA ALA A 65 -2.79 29.39 -9.79
C ALA A 65 -1.74 29.49 -8.66
N CYS A 66 -1.20 28.35 -8.17
CA CYS A 66 -0.09 28.33 -7.21
C CYS A 66 1.14 29.08 -7.78
N ALA A 67 1.53 28.76 -9.02
CA ALA A 67 2.67 29.43 -9.67
C ALA A 67 2.46 30.95 -9.84
N ALA A 68 1.26 31.38 -10.24
CA ALA A 68 0.92 32.79 -10.39
C ALA A 68 0.96 33.58 -9.05
N ARG A 69 0.59 32.93 -7.95
CA ARG A 69 0.59 33.51 -6.59
C ARG A 69 1.86 33.18 -5.78
N LYS A 70 2.84 32.52 -6.39
CA LYS A 70 4.08 32.04 -5.74
C LYS A 70 3.83 31.17 -4.49
N ILE A 71 2.73 30.40 -4.50
CA ILE A 71 2.40 29.44 -3.46
C ILE A 71 3.15 28.13 -3.76
N PRO A 72 4.03 27.66 -2.87
CA PRO A 72 4.74 26.39 -3.07
C PRO A 72 3.76 25.20 -3.08
N PHE A 73 4.10 24.16 -3.85
CA PHE A 73 3.29 22.98 -3.89
C PHE A 73 4.10 21.69 -3.97
N VAL A 74 3.55 20.64 -3.38
CA VAL A 74 4.06 19.29 -3.30
C VAL A 74 3.12 18.35 -4.07
N VAL A 75 3.65 17.31 -4.70
CA VAL A 75 2.83 16.31 -5.42
C VAL A 75 3.19 14.90 -4.99
N SER A 76 2.21 14.12 -4.55
CA SER A 76 2.34 12.69 -4.29
C SER A 76 1.65 11.89 -5.40
N PRO A 77 2.41 11.25 -6.31
CA PRO A 77 1.84 10.48 -7.44
C PRO A 77 1.11 9.21 -7.01
N HIS A 78 1.42 8.65 -5.84
CA HIS A 78 0.84 7.42 -5.30
C HIS A 78 0.87 6.24 -6.30
N GLY A 79 2.04 5.98 -6.92
CA GLY A 79 2.25 4.89 -7.86
C GLY A 79 1.56 5.03 -9.22
N MET A 80 0.98 6.17 -9.52
CA MET A 80 0.32 6.38 -10.82
C MET A 80 1.31 6.48 -11.99
N LEU A 81 2.61 6.59 -11.70
CA LEU A 81 3.71 6.51 -12.69
C LEU A 81 4.36 5.11 -12.78
N GLU A 82 3.86 4.13 -12.03
CA GLU A 82 4.33 2.75 -12.05
C GLU A 82 4.14 2.10 -13.43
N PRO A 83 5.04 1.19 -13.86
CA PRO A 83 4.96 0.54 -15.17
C PRO A 83 3.62 -0.15 -15.42
N TRP A 84 3.05 -0.82 -14.41
CA TRP A 84 1.73 -1.45 -14.50
C TRP A 84 0.62 -0.42 -14.77
N ALA A 85 0.61 0.66 -14.00
CA ALA A 85 -0.38 1.72 -14.16
C ALA A 85 -0.21 2.44 -15.52
N TRP A 86 1.04 2.57 -15.96
CA TRP A 86 1.38 3.21 -17.23
C TRP A 86 0.93 2.39 -18.45
N ARG A 87 1.10 1.07 -18.44
CA ARG A 87 0.71 0.18 -19.56
C ARG A 87 -0.78 0.26 -19.89
N HIS A 88 -1.65 0.48 -18.88
CA HIS A 88 -3.08 0.62 -19.11
C HIS A 88 -3.39 1.94 -19.84
N LYS A 89 -3.88 1.85 -21.10
CA LYS A 89 -4.20 3.00 -21.98
C LYS A 89 -3.02 3.98 -22.17
N TRP A 90 -1.79 3.46 -22.31
CA TRP A 90 -0.57 4.24 -22.43
C TRP A 90 -0.62 5.28 -23.56
N TRP A 91 -1.29 4.96 -24.70
CA TRP A 91 -1.47 5.83 -25.86
C TRP A 91 -2.31 7.09 -25.57
N LYS A 92 -3.19 7.07 -24.56
CA LYS A 92 -3.89 8.26 -24.05
C LYS A 92 -3.06 8.98 -22.98
N LYS A 93 -2.39 8.22 -22.11
CA LYS A 93 -1.60 8.77 -21.00
C LYS A 93 -0.35 9.48 -21.46
N TRP A 94 0.34 8.96 -22.47
CA TRP A 94 1.61 9.54 -22.89
C TRP A 94 1.48 10.98 -23.44
N PRO A 95 0.58 11.30 -24.39
CA PRO A 95 0.37 12.68 -24.81
C PRO A 95 -0.06 13.61 -23.68
N TYR A 96 -1.01 13.16 -22.85
CA TYR A 96 -1.49 13.95 -21.72
C TYR A 96 -0.36 14.21 -20.70
N PHE A 97 0.48 13.22 -20.43
CA PHE A 97 1.64 13.39 -19.57
C PHE A 97 2.58 14.45 -20.09
N GLN A 98 2.95 14.41 -21.36
CA GLN A 98 3.90 15.37 -21.95
C GLN A 98 3.33 16.80 -21.97
N MET A 99 2.06 16.94 -22.32
CA MET A 99 1.44 18.26 -22.49
C MET A 99 0.98 18.90 -21.16
N VAL A 100 0.59 18.09 -20.20
CA VAL A 100 -0.07 18.55 -18.95
C VAL A 100 0.70 18.12 -17.71
N GLU A 101 0.78 16.81 -17.44
CA GLU A 101 1.27 16.30 -16.16
C GLU A 101 2.75 16.64 -15.92
N ALA A 102 3.62 16.38 -16.90
CA ALA A 102 5.05 16.64 -16.76
C ALA A 102 5.36 18.11 -16.52
N ARG A 103 4.54 19.02 -17.08
CA ARG A 103 4.76 20.46 -16.90
C ARG A 103 4.52 20.89 -15.45
N TYR A 104 3.39 20.47 -14.86
CA TYR A 104 3.11 20.86 -13.48
C TYR A 104 3.98 20.07 -12.49
N LEU A 105 4.31 18.79 -12.77
CA LEU A 105 5.22 18.01 -11.94
C LEU A 105 6.63 18.62 -11.88
N ARG A 106 7.17 19.11 -13.01
CA ARG A 106 8.46 19.85 -13.02
C ARG A 106 8.39 21.20 -12.28
N ALA A 107 7.22 21.81 -12.21
CA ALA A 107 7.01 23.04 -11.45
C ALA A 107 6.78 22.80 -9.96
N ALA A 108 6.55 21.56 -9.53
CA ALA A 108 6.40 21.22 -8.12
C ALA A 108 7.69 21.54 -7.34
N ASN A 109 7.56 22.11 -6.14
CA ASN A 109 8.70 22.34 -5.26
C ASN A 109 9.32 21.01 -4.80
N VAL A 110 8.46 20.02 -4.50
CA VAL A 110 8.88 18.65 -4.17
C VAL A 110 7.88 17.66 -4.75
N ILE A 111 8.36 16.54 -5.27
CA ILE A 111 7.55 15.35 -5.57
C ILE A 111 7.80 14.35 -4.46
N LEU A 112 6.76 13.90 -3.77
CA LEU A 112 6.81 12.96 -2.67
C LEU A 112 6.58 11.54 -3.17
N ALA A 113 7.58 10.69 -3.06
CA ALA A 113 7.48 9.25 -3.29
C ALA A 113 7.24 8.51 -1.96
N THR A 114 6.56 7.38 -2.01
CA THR A 114 6.30 6.53 -0.84
C THR A 114 7.43 5.52 -0.57
N CYS A 115 8.32 5.31 -1.53
CA CYS A 115 9.47 4.40 -1.44
C CYS A 115 10.54 4.77 -2.46
N ASP A 116 11.76 4.22 -2.27
CA ASP A 116 12.90 4.47 -3.16
C ASP A 116 12.66 3.99 -4.59
N ALA A 117 11.97 2.88 -4.78
CA ALA A 117 11.62 2.38 -6.10
C ALA A 117 10.71 3.37 -6.86
N GLU A 118 9.72 3.97 -6.20
CA GLU A 118 8.89 5.04 -6.79
C GLU A 118 9.74 6.27 -7.11
N ALA A 119 10.61 6.69 -6.19
CA ALA A 119 11.48 7.85 -6.37
C ALA A 119 12.43 7.69 -7.56
N ARG A 120 13.06 6.54 -7.72
CA ARG A 120 13.91 6.23 -8.89
C ARG A 120 13.13 6.41 -10.20
N ARG A 121 11.92 5.85 -10.30
CA ARG A 121 11.06 5.96 -11.49
C ARG A 121 10.59 7.38 -11.78
N ILE A 122 10.33 8.17 -10.73
CA ILE A 122 9.99 9.59 -10.89
C ILE A 122 11.19 10.34 -11.46
N ARG A 123 12.39 10.17 -10.90
CA ARG A 123 13.63 10.82 -11.38
C ARG A 123 13.97 10.46 -12.83
N GLU A 124 13.76 9.21 -13.24
CA GLU A 124 13.93 8.76 -14.63
C GLU A 124 12.97 9.48 -15.59
N LYS A 125 11.71 9.68 -15.21
CA LYS A 125 10.69 10.34 -16.04
C LYS A 125 10.76 11.86 -16.02
N LEU A 126 11.27 12.42 -14.93
CA LEU A 126 11.30 13.85 -14.64
C LEU A 126 12.71 14.25 -14.13
N PRO A 127 13.74 14.17 -14.98
CA PRO A 127 15.09 14.59 -14.60
C PRO A 127 15.10 16.02 -14.09
N GLY A 128 15.86 16.26 -13.02
CA GLY A 128 16.01 17.58 -12.39
C GLY A 128 14.88 17.94 -11.37
N SER A 129 13.85 17.12 -11.23
CA SER A 129 12.85 17.33 -10.16
C SER A 129 13.41 16.98 -8.79
N VAL A 130 13.04 17.74 -7.76
CA VAL A 130 13.32 17.40 -6.36
C VAL A 130 12.36 16.30 -5.94
N VAL A 131 12.90 15.14 -5.56
CA VAL A 131 12.11 13.97 -5.16
C VAL A 131 12.56 13.53 -3.78
N GLU A 132 11.63 13.60 -2.82
CA GLU A 132 11.80 13.15 -1.44
C GLU A 132 11.03 11.85 -1.22
N VAL A 133 11.52 11.02 -0.29
CA VAL A 133 10.90 9.73 0.04
C VAL A 133 10.37 9.78 1.47
N VAL A 134 9.04 9.76 1.61
CA VAL A 134 8.38 9.60 2.90
C VAL A 134 7.29 8.53 2.77
N PRO A 135 7.41 7.40 3.48
CA PRO A 135 6.43 6.32 3.45
C PRO A 135 5.04 6.77 3.93
N LEU A 136 4.03 5.98 3.62
CA LEU A 136 2.71 6.10 4.25
C LEU A 136 2.75 5.50 5.66
N GLY A 137 2.03 6.11 6.59
CA GLY A 137 1.99 5.67 7.97
C GLY A 137 0.85 4.69 8.27
N LEU A 138 0.87 4.20 9.49
CA LEU A 138 -0.14 3.30 10.05
C LEU A 138 -1.52 3.97 10.05
N THR A 139 -2.55 3.21 9.67
CA THR A 139 -3.93 3.71 9.61
C THR A 139 -4.77 3.35 10.84
N SER A 140 -4.19 2.67 11.81
CA SER A 140 -4.84 2.19 13.04
C SER A 140 -3.81 1.91 14.13
N ASP A 141 -4.27 1.81 15.37
CA ASP A 141 -3.49 1.39 16.54
C ASP A 141 -3.62 -0.11 16.86
N ALA A 142 -4.10 -0.91 15.90
CA ALA A 142 -4.22 -2.36 16.07
C ALA A 142 -2.90 -3.00 16.51
N ARG A 143 -2.99 -3.95 17.44
CA ARG A 143 -1.85 -4.63 18.07
C ARG A 143 -1.90 -6.13 17.80
N PRO A 144 -0.79 -6.87 18.00
CA PRO A 144 -0.82 -8.32 18.00
C PRO A 144 -1.85 -8.86 19.00
N ASN A 145 -2.70 -9.77 18.54
CA ASN A 145 -3.73 -10.43 19.35
C ASN A 145 -4.13 -11.77 18.71
N HIS A 146 -3.15 -12.62 18.44
CA HIS A 146 -3.30 -13.80 17.61
C HIS A 146 -4.36 -14.78 18.16
N ASP A 147 -4.25 -15.16 19.44
CA ASP A 147 -5.12 -16.20 20.01
C ASP A 147 -6.58 -15.73 20.16
N ALA A 148 -6.79 -14.50 20.63
CA ALA A 148 -8.13 -13.95 20.73
C ALA A 148 -8.79 -13.74 19.36
N ALA A 149 -8.01 -13.32 18.35
CA ALA A 149 -8.51 -13.17 16.99
C ALA A 149 -8.91 -14.53 16.38
N ARG A 150 -8.12 -15.59 16.61
CA ARG A 150 -8.47 -16.95 16.17
C ARG A 150 -9.72 -17.47 16.85
N ALA A 151 -9.84 -17.26 18.15
CA ALA A 151 -11.04 -17.63 18.88
C ALA A 151 -12.29 -16.92 18.34
N ALA A 152 -12.20 -15.61 18.06
CA ALA A 152 -13.29 -14.82 17.50
C ALA A 152 -13.69 -15.27 16.07
N LEU A 153 -12.75 -15.78 15.28
CA LEU A 153 -12.99 -16.29 13.92
C LEU A 153 -13.32 -17.80 13.89
N GLY A 154 -13.31 -18.49 15.03
CA GLY A 154 -13.52 -19.93 15.09
C GLY A 154 -12.40 -20.75 14.43
N TRP A 155 -11.17 -20.24 14.39
CA TRP A 155 -10.01 -20.92 13.85
C TRP A 155 -9.31 -21.76 14.93
N ALA A 156 -9.03 -23.02 14.63
CA ALA A 156 -8.40 -23.91 15.59
C ALA A 156 -6.93 -23.51 15.89
N SER A 157 -6.48 -23.71 17.12
CA SER A 157 -5.12 -23.34 17.57
C SER A 157 -3.99 -24.06 16.81
N GLY A 158 -4.23 -25.29 16.37
CA GLY A 158 -3.26 -26.08 15.58
C GLY A 158 -3.34 -25.90 14.06
N GLU A 159 -4.26 -25.10 13.57
CA GLU A 159 -4.46 -24.86 12.13
C GLU A 159 -3.46 -23.83 11.60
N ARG A 160 -2.86 -24.04 10.44
CA ARG A 160 -2.08 -23.01 9.75
C ARG A 160 -2.99 -22.18 8.85
N VAL A 161 -3.04 -20.88 9.08
CA VAL A 161 -3.92 -19.96 8.35
C VAL A 161 -3.10 -19.03 7.47
N LEU A 162 -3.28 -19.19 6.16
CA LEU A 162 -2.81 -18.29 5.13
C LEU A 162 -3.91 -17.27 4.87
N LEU A 163 -3.59 -15.98 4.83
CA LEU A 163 -4.54 -14.90 4.55
C LEU A 163 -4.17 -14.20 3.24
N PHE A 164 -5.10 -14.12 2.32
CA PHE A 164 -5.08 -13.14 1.23
C PHE A 164 -6.16 -12.09 1.50
N LEU A 165 -5.79 -10.84 1.68
CA LEU A 165 -6.74 -9.74 1.92
C LEU A 165 -6.41 -8.58 1.00
N SER A 166 -7.19 -8.44 -0.07
CA SER A 166 -7.05 -7.36 -1.05
C SER A 166 -8.24 -7.35 -2.00
N ARG A 167 -8.37 -6.29 -2.79
CA ARG A 167 -9.24 -6.32 -3.96
C ARG A 167 -8.81 -7.46 -4.90
N LEU A 168 -9.75 -8.28 -5.35
CA LEU A 168 -9.50 -9.37 -6.28
C LEU A 168 -9.30 -8.80 -7.69
N HIS A 169 -8.04 -8.64 -8.06
CA HIS A 169 -7.59 -8.06 -9.32
C HIS A 169 -6.31 -8.75 -9.78
N GLU A 170 -6.10 -8.90 -11.08
CA GLU A 170 -4.93 -9.59 -11.65
C GLU A 170 -3.59 -9.07 -11.08
N LYS A 171 -3.49 -7.75 -10.87
CA LYS A 171 -2.32 -7.11 -10.26
C LYS A 171 -1.91 -7.71 -8.92
N LYS A 172 -2.86 -8.29 -8.15
CA LYS A 172 -2.64 -8.78 -6.78
C LYS A 172 -2.13 -10.22 -6.70
N GLY A 173 -2.12 -10.94 -7.83
CA GLY A 173 -1.47 -12.24 -7.96
C GLY A 173 -2.14 -13.40 -7.21
N LEU A 174 -3.47 -13.32 -6.91
CA LEU A 174 -4.17 -14.43 -6.28
C LEU A 174 -4.19 -15.68 -7.16
N ASP A 175 -4.23 -15.52 -8.47
CA ASP A 175 -4.12 -16.63 -9.42
C ASP A 175 -2.75 -17.31 -9.37
N LEU A 176 -1.67 -16.57 -9.20
CA LEU A 176 -0.32 -17.12 -8.97
C LEU A 176 -0.26 -17.87 -7.63
N LEU A 177 -0.82 -17.29 -6.56
CA LEU A 177 -0.89 -17.92 -5.25
C LEU A 177 -1.64 -19.25 -5.32
N LEU A 178 -2.83 -19.30 -5.92
CA LEU A 178 -3.62 -20.51 -6.07
C LEU A 178 -2.86 -21.61 -6.85
N ARG A 179 -2.17 -21.25 -7.93
CA ARG A 179 -1.33 -22.19 -8.70
C ARG A 179 -0.15 -22.71 -7.87
N ALA A 180 0.56 -21.85 -7.16
CA ALA A 180 1.66 -22.24 -6.28
C ALA A 180 1.17 -23.19 -5.17
N LEU A 181 0.00 -22.93 -4.62
CA LEU A 181 -0.63 -23.75 -3.60
C LEU A 181 -0.97 -25.17 -4.10
N VAL A 182 -1.35 -25.34 -5.38
CA VAL A 182 -1.60 -26.66 -5.99
C VAL A 182 -0.33 -27.51 -6.04
N GLU A 183 0.84 -26.91 -6.22
CA GLU A 183 2.13 -27.59 -6.32
C GLU A 183 2.82 -27.76 -4.95
N THR A 184 2.22 -27.26 -3.87
CA THR A 184 2.78 -27.32 -2.50
C THR A 184 2.15 -28.48 -1.71
N ARG A 185 2.92 -29.11 -0.82
CA ARG A 185 2.39 -30.14 0.09
C ARG A 185 1.89 -29.51 1.37
N TRP A 186 0.61 -29.67 1.64
CA TRP A 186 -0.08 -29.13 2.82
C TRP A 186 -0.36 -30.20 3.87
N SER A 187 -0.43 -29.78 5.13
CA SER A 187 -1.09 -30.59 6.15
C SER A 187 -2.62 -30.44 6.00
N ALA A 188 -3.37 -31.44 6.44
CA ALA A 188 -4.83 -31.37 6.50
C ALA A 188 -5.37 -30.20 7.36
N GLN A 189 -4.53 -29.62 8.21
CA GLN A 189 -4.84 -28.50 9.08
C GLN A 189 -4.38 -27.15 8.50
N THR A 190 -4.29 -27.03 7.18
CA THR A 190 -3.97 -25.76 6.52
C THR A 190 -5.20 -25.15 5.88
N ARG A 191 -5.37 -23.85 6.03
CA ARG A 191 -6.49 -23.06 5.46
C ARG A 191 -5.94 -21.87 4.70
N LEU A 192 -6.57 -21.55 3.56
CA LEU A 192 -6.43 -20.26 2.88
C LEU A 192 -7.72 -19.46 3.06
N VAL A 193 -7.63 -18.29 3.67
CA VAL A 193 -8.73 -17.35 3.79
C VAL A 193 -8.55 -16.23 2.76
N ILE A 194 -9.56 -16.02 1.92
CA ILE A 194 -9.56 -15.01 0.87
C ILE A 194 -10.60 -13.96 1.21
N VAL A 195 -10.11 -12.78 1.57
CA VAL A 195 -10.91 -11.60 1.92
C VAL A 195 -10.81 -10.58 0.79
N GLY A 196 -11.94 -10.23 0.20
CA GLY A 196 -12.02 -9.20 -0.82
C GLY A 196 -13.07 -9.48 -1.90
N GLY A 197 -13.33 -8.45 -2.69
CA GLY A 197 -14.17 -8.50 -3.88
C GLY A 197 -13.45 -7.98 -5.11
N GLY A 198 -14.08 -8.09 -6.26
CA GLY A 198 -13.52 -7.67 -7.53
C GLY A 198 -14.51 -7.77 -8.68
N GLU A 199 -14.02 -7.63 -9.90
CA GLU A 199 -14.84 -7.77 -11.09
C GLU A 199 -15.39 -9.19 -11.16
N PRO A 200 -16.73 -9.37 -11.33
CA PRO A 200 -17.38 -10.69 -11.21
C PRO A 200 -16.81 -11.78 -12.12
N ARG A 201 -16.38 -11.43 -13.33
CA ARG A 201 -15.76 -12.38 -14.27
C ARG A 201 -14.41 -12.87 -13.75
N TYR A 202 -13.61 -11.98 -13.16
CA TYR A 202 -12.32 -12.36 -12.60
C TYR A 202 -12.48 -13.19 -11.33
N VAL A 203 -13.43 -12.84 -10.46
CA VAL A 203 -13.78 -13.64 -9.27
C VAL A 203 -14.20 -15.06 -9.67
N LYS A 204 -15.09 -15.20 -10.66
CA LYS A 204 -15.47 -16.52 -11.20
C LYS A 204 -14.27 -17.31 -11.74
N LYS A 205 -13.34 -16.66 -12.46
CA LYS A 205 -12.11 -17.29 -12.95
C LYS A 205 -11.26 -17.84 -11.80
N LEU A 206 -11.09 -17.08 -10.71
CA LEU A 206 -10.37 -17.51 -9.53
C LEU A 206 -11.04 -18.68 -8.81
N GLN A 207 -12.35 -18.64 -8.65
CA GLN A 207 -13.15 -19.71 -8.07
C GLN A 207 -13.07 -21.00 -8.91
N SER A 208 -13.14 -20.90 -10.22
CA SER A 208 -12.97 -22.04 -11.14
C SER A 208 -11.55 -22.63 -11.05
N LEU A 209 -10.53 -21.77 -10.92
CA LEU A 209 -9.15 -22.22 -10.71
C LEU A 209 -9.00 -22.98 -9.39
N ALA A 210 -9.59 -22.47 -8.32
CA ALA A 210 -9.59 -23.13 -7.01
C ALA A 210 -10.34 -24.47 -7.06
N GLU A 211 -11.51 -24.53 -7.70
CA GLU A 211 -12.28 -25.79 -7.82
C GLU A 211 -11.53 -26.85 -8.64
N SER A 212 -10.87 -26.45 -9.74
CA SER A 212 -10.07 -27.39 -10.56
C SER A 212 -8.85 -27.96 -9.81
N GLY A 213 -8.32 -27.23 -8.83
CA GLY A 213 -7.20 -27.66 -7.98
C GLY A 213 -7.60 -28.25 -6.62
N LYS A 214 -8.88 -28.37 -6.32
CA LYS A 214 -9.44 -28.63 -4.99
C LYS A 214 -8.81 -29.81 -4.23
N SER A 215 -8.50 -30.88 -4.93
CA SER A 215 -7.89 -32.09 -4.32
C SER A 215 -6.44 -31.87 -3.84
N ARG A 216 -5.80 -30.81 -4.30
CA ARG A 216 -4.39 -30.46 -3.98
C ARG A 216 -4.26 -29.13 -3.24
N LEU A 217 -5.35 -28.39 -3.08
CA LEU A 217 -5.38 -27.12 -2.36
C LEU A 217 -5.71 -27.31 -0.87
N PRO A 218 -5.22 -26.44 0.01
CA PRO A 218 -5.71 -26.39 1.38
C PRO A 218 -7.20 -26.02 1.38
N ARG A 219 -7.88 -26.17 2.52
CA ARG A 219 -9.25 -25.67 2.68
C ARG A 219 -9.31 -24.18 2.35
N ILE A 220 -10.15 -23.77 1.40
CA ILE A 220 -10.32 -22.38 1.02
C ILE A 220 -11.62 -21.82 1.60
N GLU A 221 -11.52 -20.64 2.18
CA GLU A 221 -12.64 -19.85 2.69
C GLU A 221 -12.72 -18.52 1.92
N TRP A 222 -13.84 -18.27 1.27
CA TRP A 222 -14.14 -17.01 0.57
C TRP A 222 -15.09 -16.18 1.43
N THR A 223 -14.61 -15.08 2.01
CA THR A 223 -15.41 -14.26 2.93
C THR A 223 -16.16 -13.13 2.24
N GLY A 224 -15.78 -12.79 1.00
CA GLY A 224 -16.22 -11.55 0.37
C GLY A 224 -15.49 -10.33 0.92
N GLU A 225 -16.06 -9.14 0.71
CA GLU A 225 -15.45 -7.88 1.13
C GLU A 225 -15.65 -7.63 2.63
N ILE A 226 -14.57 -7.29 3.31
CA ILE A 226 -14.57 -6.90 4.72
C ILE A 226 -13.83 -5.56 4.86
N TRP A 227 -14.48 -4.59 5.48
CA TRP A 227 -14.01 -3.22 5.60
C TRP A 227 -13.88 -2.75 7.05
N GLY A 228 -13.12 -1.70 7.26
CA GLY A 228 -12.97 -1.04 8.57
C GLY A 228 -12.33 -1.96 9.61
N GLU A 229 -12.77 -1.83 10.84
CA GLU A 229 -12.21 -2.57 11.99
C GLU A 229 -12.41 -4.09 11.91
N LYS A 230 -13.42 -4.55 11.17
CA LYS A 230 -13.72 -5.98 11.02
C LYS A 230 -12.62 -6.77 10.31
N ARG A 231 -11.67 -6.12 9.62
CA ARG A 231 -10.55 -6.80 8.96
C ARG A 231 -9.41 -7.19 9.92
N TRP A 232 -9.28 -6.51 11.05
CA TRP A 232 -8.14 -6.71 11.96
C TRP A 232 -8.04 -8.12 12.53
N PRO A 233 -9.14 -8.78 12.97
CA PRO A 233 -9.06 -10.17 13.41
C PRO A 233 -8.46 -11.12 12.36
N TYR A 234 -8.71 -10.89 11.06
CA TYR A 234 -8.12 -11.70 9.99
C TYR A 234 -6.60 -11.53 9.91
N PHE A 235 -6.09 -10.31 9.95
CA PHE A 235 -4.65 -10.06 10.01
C PHE A 235 -4.04 -10.64 11.29
N GLN A 236 -4.64 -10.40 12.44
CA GLN A 236 -4.13 -10.83 13.75
C GLN A 236 -4.08 -12.37 13.87
N GLY A 237 -5.11 -13.07 13.39
CA GLY A 237 -5.24 -14.52 13.53
C GLY A 237 -4.51 -15.33 12.46
N ALA A 238 -4.05 -14.71 11.38
CA ALA A 238 -3.30 -15.38 10.32
C ALA A 238 -1.87 -15.72 10.74
N ASP A 239 -1.31 -16.81 10.19
CA ASP A 239 0.09 -17.20 10.38
C ASP A 239 0.99 -16.63 9.27
N LEU A 240 0.42 -16.41 8.08
CA LEU A 240 1.09 -15.77 6.96
C LEU A 240 0.10 -14.93 6.16
N PHE A 241 0.42 -13.67 5.95
CA PHE A 241 -0.28 -12.83 4.99
C PHE A 241 0.35 -12.98 3.60
N CYS A 242 -0.45 -13.36 2.59
CA CYS A 242 0.04 -13.62 1.23
C CYS A 242 -0.47 -12.56 0.26
N LEU A 243 0.43 -11.73 -0.27
CA LEU A 243 0.12 -10.75 -1.31
C LEU A 243 1.21 -10.74 -2.39
N PRO A 244 1.24 -11.75 -3.28
CA PRO A 244 2.26 -11.86 -4.33
C PRO A 244 1.95 -10.97 -5.53
N SER A 245 1.78 -9.67 -5.28
CA SER A 245 1.40 -8.68 -6.28
C SER A 245 2.46 -8.52 -7.38
N HIS A 246 2.01 -8.34 -8.61
CA HIS A 246 2.87 -7.95 -9.74
C HIS A 246 3.45 -6.54 -9.59
N SER A 247 2.82 -5.69 -8.82
CA SER A 247 3.27 -4.34 -8.49
C SER A 247 2.41 -3.76 -7.36
N GLU A 248 3.02 -3.03 -6.46
CA GLU A 248 2.35 -2.16 -5.48
C GLU A 248 2.98 -0.78 -5.53
N ASN A 249 2.17 0.22 -5.20
CA ASN A 249 2.75 1.53 -4.92
C ASN A 249 3.42 1.50 -3.54
N PHE A 250 2.63 1.20 -2.52
CA PHE A 250 3.09 1.06 -1.14
C PHE A 250 2.74 -0.32 -0.57
N GLY A 251 1.49 -0.78 -0.75
CA GLY A 251 1.02 -2.07 -0.23
C GLY A 251 0.56 -1.97 1.23
N LEU A 252 -0.39 -1.08 1.52
CA LEU A 252 -0.93 -0.86 2.88
C LEU A 252 -1.36 -2.15 3.58
N ALA A 253 -1.89 -3.14 2.84
CA ALA A 253 -2.28 -4.42 3.44
C ALA A 253 -1.08 -5.21 4.00
N VAL A 254 0.12 -5.06 3.41
CA VAL A 254 1.35 -5.63 3.97
C VAL A 254 1.76 -4.90 5.24
N LEU A 255 1.67 -3.56 5.24
CA LEU A 255 1.88 -2.75 6.44
C LEU A 255 0.95 -3.16 7.57
N GLU A 256 -0.35 -3.33 7.27
CA GLU A 256 -1.38 -3.74 8.23
C GLU A 256 -1.11 -5.13 8.82
N ALA A 257 -0.66 -6.08 8.01
CA ALA A 257 -0.25 -7.40 8.48
C ALA A 257 0.96 -7.31 9.42
N CYS A 258 2.02 -6.62 9.01
CA CYS A 258 3.24 -6.45 9.81
C CYS A 258 2.96 -5.69 11.12
N GLN A 259 2.07 -4.70 11.11
CA GLN A 259 1.66 -3.93 12.29
C GLN A 259 1.11 -4.80 13.41
N VAL A 260 0.41 -5.87 13.08
CA VAL A 260 -0.14 -6.83 14.05
C VAL A 260 0.73 -8.08 14.22
N GLY A 261 1.96 -8.03 13.73
CA GLY A 261 2.95 -9.09 13.90
C GLY A 261 2.75 -10.29 12.98
N THR A 262 1.94 -10.18 11.95
CA THR A 262 1.73 -11.26 10.98
C THR A 262 2.75 -11.13 9.85
N PRO A 263 3.67 -12.11 9.68
CA PRO A 263 4.65 -12.08 8.61
C PRO A 263 3.97 -12.09 7.25
N ALA A 264 4.58 -11.42 6.26
CA ALA A 264 4.02 -11.31 4.94
C ALA A 264 4.88 -12.05 3.89
N LEU A 265 4.20 -12.74 2.95
CA LEU A 265 4.76 -13.16 1.68
C LEU A 265 4.38 -12.14 0.61
N THR A 266 5.39 -11.53 0.00
CA THR A 266 5.22 -10.52 -1.05
C THR A 266 6.30 -10.66 -2.11
N THR A 267 6.23 -9.85 -3.17
CA THR A 267 7.18 -9.94 -4.27
C THR A 267 8.22 -8.81 -4.25
N ARG A 268 9.38 -9.06 -4.87
CA ARG A 268 10.41 -8.04 -5.15
C ARG A 268 9.90 -6.88 -6.01
N ALA A 269 8.77 -7.05 -6.68
CA ALA A 269 8.11 -5.99 -7.46
C ALA A 269 7.33 -4.98 -6.60
N THR A 270 7.36 -5.15 -5.28
CA THR A 270 6.73 -4.25 -4.30
C THR A 270 7.79 -3.60 -3.42
N PRO A 271 7.54 -2.44 -2.80
CA PRO A 271 8.47 -1.84 -1.83
C PRO A 271 8.84 -2.77 -0.68
N TRP A 272 7.93 -3.63 -0.28
CA TRP A 272 8.11 -4.60 0.79
C TRP A 272 9.14 -5.68 0.49
N GLY A 273 9.48 -5.87 -0.79
CA GLY A 273 10.57 -6.74 -1.20
C GLY A 273 11.92 -6.33 -0.61
N GLU A 274 12.18 -5.02 -0.46
CA GLU A 274 13.38 -4.48 0.18
C GLU A 274 13.24 -4.49 1.72
N TRP A 275 12.12 -4.04 2.26
CA TRP A 275 11.91 -3.90 3.71
C TRP A 275 11.80 -5.22 4.48
N LEU A 276 11.42 -6.31 3.81
CA LEU A 276 11.30 -7.64 4.43
C LEU A 276 12.44 -8.61 4.07
N ALA A 277 13.41 -8.18 3.27
CA ALA A 277 14.49 -9.05 2.76
C ALA A 277 15.42 -9.61 3.85
N ASP A 278 15.49 -8.97 5.02
CA ASP A 278 16.36 -9.35 6.14
C ASP A 278 15.74 -10.39 7.10
N GLY A 279 14.76 -11.15 6.63
CA GLY A 279 14.13 -12.22 7.40
C GLY A 279 12.86 -11.81 8.15
N ARG A 280 12.37 -10.58 7.99
CA ARG A 280 11.08 -10.14 8.57
C ARG A 280 9.87 -10.73 7.86
N GLY A 281 10.05 -11.32 6.67
CA GLY A 281 8.99 -11.93 5.88
C GLY A 281 9.54 -12.84 4.79
N TYR A 282 8.67 -13.16 3.83
CA TYR A 282 8.96 -14.04 2.72
C TYR A 282 8.91 -13.25 1.41
N VAL A 283 10.06 -13.10 0.75
CA VAL A 283 10.19 -12.31 -0.48
C VAL A 283 10.47 -13.23 -1.66
N CYS A 284 9.60 -13.16 -2.68
CA CYS A 284 9.66 -14.00 -3.87
C CYS A 284 9.62 -13.16 -5.17
N ASP A 285 9.78 -13.80 -6.30
CA ASP A 285 9.41 -13.23 -7.59
C ASP A 285 7.92 -13.50 -7.88
N ALA A 286 7.30 -12.71 -8.76
CA ALA A 286 5.90 -12.88 -9.14
C ALA A 286 5.72 -14.05 -10.13
N THR A 287 6.21 -15.23 -9.75
CA THR A 287 6.13 -16.49 -10.49
C THR A 287 5.61 -17.61 -9.58
N VAL A 288 4.99 -18.63 -10.17
CA VAL A 288 4.44 -19.77 -9.43
C VAL A 288 5.54 -20.46 -8.64
N ASP A 289 6.67 -20.75 -9.26
CA ASP A 289 7.79 -21.51 -8.66
C ASP A 289 8.39 -20.76 -7.46
N SER A 290 8.66 -19.45 -7.59
CA SER A 290 9.24 -18.66 -6.50
C SER A 290 8.28 -18.47 -5.32
N ILE A 291 6.97 -18.36 -5.60
CA ILE A 291 5.94 -18.34 -4.55
C ILE A 291 5.89 -19.71 -3.84
N GLN A 292 5.93 -20.82 -4.60
CA GLN A 292 5.96 -22.17 -4.06
C GLN A 292 7.16 -22.41 -3.14
N GLU A 293 8.37 -22.00 -3.55
CA GLU A 293 9.58 -22.10 -2.73
C GLU A 293 9.43 -21.32 -1.40
N SER A 294 8.88 -20.11 -1.47
CA SER A 294 8.65 -19.29 -0.27
C SER A 294 7.59 -19.90 0.66
N LEU A 295 6.53 -20.50 0.10
CA LEU A 295 5.52 -21.22 0.87
C LEU A 295 6.12 -22.50 1.50
N ALA A 296 6.94 -23.26 0.78
CA ALA A 296 7.61 -24.44 1.30
C ALA A 296 8.54 -24.08 2.47
N ARG A 297 9.27 -22.96 2.37
CA ARG A 297 10.09 -22.44 3.47
C ARG A 297 9.22 -22.10 4.68
N PHE A 298 8.14 -21.33 4.50
CA PHE A 298 7.21 -21.02 5.59
C PHE A 298 6.66 -22.26 6.28
N LEU A 299 6.32 -23.31 5.52
CA LEU A 299 5.77 -24.56 6.08
C LEU A 299 6.80 -25.40 6.83
N SER A 300 8.07 -25.30 6.48
CA SER A 300 9.17 -25.98 7.19
C SER A 300 9.53 -25.31 8.51
N GLU A 301 9.17 -24.05 8.68
CA GLU A 301 9.42 -23.28 9.90
C GLU A 301 8.27 -23.48 10.92
N PRO A 302 8.54 -23.40 12.23
CA PRO A 302 7.48 -23.38 13.24
C PRO A 302 6.59 -22.14 13.08
N ILE A 303 5.33 -22.22 13.53
CA ILE A 303 4.45 -21.02 13.60
C ILE A 303 5.15 -19.98 14.45
N ALA A 304 5.17 -18.73 13.96
CA ALA A 304 5.84 -17.62 14.63
C ALA A 304 5.34 -17.45 16.08
N ALA A 305 6.26 -17.55 17.01
CA ALA A 305 5.96 -17.36 18.43
C ALA A 305 5.52 -15.92 18.72
N ALA A 306 4.79 -15.72 19.80
CA ALA A 306 4.30 -14.39 20.19
C ALA A 306 5.40 -13.33 20.24
N GLY A 307 6.59 -13.66 20.74
CA GLY A 307 7.73 -12.75 20.77
C GLY A 307 8.29 -12.36 19.38
N GLN A 308 8.19 -13.25 18.38
CA GLN A 308 8.57 -12.91 17.01
C GLN A 308 7.55 -11.98 16.35
N ARG A 309 6.27 -12.22 16.60
CA ARG A 309 5.17 -11.35 16.15
C ARG A 309 5.30 -9.95 16.75
N GLU A 310 5.59 -9.86 18.05
CA GLU A 310 5.76 -8.55 18.72
C GLU A 310 6.96 -7.78 18.15
N LYS A 311 8.11 -8.43 17.93
CA LYS A 311 9.29 -7.80 17.29
C LYS A 311 8.99 -7.23 15.90
N LEU A 312 8.23 -7.97 15.08
CA LEU A 312 7.79 -7.48 13.76
C LEU A 312 6.88 -6.26 13.90
N ALA A 313 5.93 -6.32 14.83
CA ALA A 313 5.00 -5.22 15.10
C ALA A 313 5.72 -3.99 15.69
N GLU A 314 6.69 -4.17 16.57
CA GLU A 314 7.52 -3.09 17.12
C GLU A 314 8.34 -2.40 16.03
N TRP A 315 9.03 -3.18 15.20
CA TRP A 315 9.74 -2.62 14.04
C TRP A 315 8.81 -1.83 13.13
N THR A 316 7.64 -2.40 12.80
CA THR A 316 6.67 -1.73 11.94
C THR A 316 6.20 -0.40 12.53
N ARG A 317 5.96 -0.34 13.84
CA ARG A 317 5.59 0.91 14.52
C ARG A 317 6.73 1.92 14.56
N ALA A 318 7.96 1.47 14.82
CA ALA A 318 9.12 2.34 14.83
C ALA A 318 9.34 3.04 13.48
N GLU A 319 9.18 2.32 12.38
CA GLU A 319 9.40 2.84 11.02
C GLU A 319 8.21 3.62 10.46
N PHE A 320 6.98 3.16 10.71
CA PHE A 320 5.79 3.63 10.00
C PHE A 320 4.75 4.30 10.89
N SER A 321 5.04 4.58 12.17
CA SER A 321 4.12 5.37 13.00
C SER A 321 4.09 6.83 12.56
N TRP A 322 2.96 7.49 12.77
CA TRP A 322 2.86 8.92 12.50
C TRP A 322 3.72 9.76 13.42
N GLY A 323 4.07 9.28 14.62
CA GLY A 323 5.07 9.92 15.48
C GLY A 323 6.42 10.05 14.77
N THR A 324 6.81 9.04 13.99
CA THR A 324 8.03 9.03 13.18
C THR A 324 7.88 9.80 11.86
N LEU A 325 6.75 9.65 11.17
CA LEU A 325 6.59 10.13 9.80
C LEU A 325 6.06 11.57 9.70
N ALA A 326 5.16 12.01 10.58
CA ALA A 326 4.60 13.36 10.50
C ALA A 326 5.67 14.47 10.59
N PRO A 327 6.72 14.38 11.44
CA PRO A 327 7.82 15.31 11.40
C PRO A 327 8.54 15.37 10.05
N ARG A 328 8.74 14.23 9.38
CA ARG A 328 9.38 14.16 8.05
C ARG A 328 8.51 14.83 6.96
N TYR A 329 7.18 14.63 6.99
CA TYR A 329 6.27 15.38 6.13
C TYR A 329 6.34 16.88 6.39
N ALA A 330 6.40 17.29 7.67
CA ALA A 330 6.54 18.69 8.06
C ALA A 330 7.85 19.32 7.53
N GLU A 331 8.94 18.58 7.55
CA GLU A 331 10.25 19.00 6.98
C GLU A 331 10.13 19.21 5.47
N VAL A 332 9.50 18.29 4.75
CA VAL A 332 9.27 18.43 3.30
C VAL A 332 8.47 19.70 3.00
N TYR A 333 7.42 19.98 3.77
CA TYR A 333 6.63 21.19 3.55
C TYR A 333 7.43 22.47 3.87
N ARG A 334 8.26 22.48 4.93
CA ARG A 334 9.15 23.61 5.24
C ARG A 334 10.19 23.81 4.14
N ALA A 335 10.78 22.75 3.62
CA ALA A 335 11.72 22.82 2.51
C ALA A 335 11.06 23.33 1.22
N ALA A 336 9.78 22.99 0.97
CA ALA A 336 9.04 23.48 -0.19
C ALA A 336 8.79 25.01 -0.14
N ILE A 337 8.73 25.62 1.04
CA ILE A 337 8.53 27.07 1.23
C ILE A 337 9.81 27.86 0.98
N GLN A 338 10.97 27.25 1.17
CA GLN A 338 12.26 27.97 0.98
C GLN A 338 12.44 28.30 -0.51
N PRO A 339 12.87 29.52 -0.84
CA PRO A 339 13.16 29.89 -2.23
C PRO A 339 14.27 28.99 -2.79
N ARG A 340 14.04 28.52 -4.01
CA ARG A 340 15.04 27.76 -4.80
C ARG A 340 16.15 28.71 -5.28
#